data_56bd4b0d78d4bffc28688279500bd036
#
_entry.id   56bd4b0d78d4bffc28688279500bd036
#
_cell.length_a   1.000
_cell.length_b   1.000
_cell.length_c   1.000
_cell.angle_alpha   90.00
_cell.angle_beta   90.00
_cell.angle_gamma   90.00
#
_symmetry.space_group_name_H-M   'P 1'
#
loop_
_entity.id
_entity.type
_entity.pdbx_description
1 polymer ?
#
loop_
_entity_poly.entity_id
_entity_poly.type
_entity_poly.pdbx_seq_one_letter_code
_entity_poly.pdbx_strand_id
1 'polypeptide(L)'
;EVDPFLGEKKAAQRRDFTMNALMQDVLTGEIADYFGGLDDIRGGIVRHVNEDTFSEDPLRVLRAAQFAARFEFDIAEETVALTKTMDLSALASERIWGELKKALLKAERPSIFFEEMRRMEQLDVWFPEMKMLIGIEQSPLHHPEGDVWTHTMLVLNEAAKLRDKAQNPIGFMLSALMHDFGKVLTTEIADGKIRS
;
A
#
# COMPACT_ATOMS: atom_id res chain seq x y z
N GLU A 1 3.88 -12.34 22.14
CA GLU A 1 3.69 -12.84 23.54
C GLU A 1 2.30 -12.42 24.00
N VAL A 2 1.57 -13.36 24.58
CA VAL A 2 0.26 -13.08 25.20
C VAL A 2 0.53 -12.58 26.61
N ASP A 3 0.05 -11.39 26.93
CA ASP A 3 0.08 -10.90 28.32
C ASP A 3 -0.84 -11.80 29.17
N PRO A 4 -0.29 -12.56 30.13
CA PRO A 4 -1.06 -13.52 30.93
C PRO A 4 -2.18 -12.86 31.75
N PHE A 5 -2.12 -11.54 31.95
CA PHE A 5 -3.15 -10.78 32.66
C PHE A 5 -4.27 -10.25 31.76
N LEU A 6 -4.03 -10.14 30.45
CA LEU A 6 -5.01 -9.58 29.51
C LEU A 6 -5.85 -10.63 28.77
N GLY A 7 -5.38 -11.90 28.74
CA GLY A 7 -6.01 -12.98 27.99
C GLY A 7 -5.80 -12.89 26.49
N GLU A 8 -6.01 -14.00 25.81
CA GLU A 8 -5.70 -14.18 24.37
C GLU A 8 -6.53 -13.24 23.46
N LYS A 9 -7.84 -13.14 23.71
CA LYS A 9 -8.71 -12.30 22.90
C LYS A 9 -8.31 -10.83 22.95
N LYS A 10 -7.89 -10.33 24.12
CA LYS A 10 -7.48 -8.94 24.28
C LYS A 10 -6.10 -8.69 23.65
N ALA A 11 -5.22 -9.69 23.67
CA ALA A 11 -3.95 -9.63 22.95
C ALA A 11 -4.18 -9.61 21.43
N ALA A 12 -5.10 -10.43 20.90
CA ALA A 12 -5.51 -10.43 19.51
C ALA A 12 -6.15 -9.09 19.09
N GLN A 13 -6.98 -8.47 19.94
CA GLN A 13 -7.63 -7.18 19.69
C GLN A 13 -6.64 -6.02 19.44
N ARG A 14 -5.42 -6.10 19.98
CA ARG A 14 -4.37 -5.08 19.78
C ARG A 14 -3.62 -5.21 18.45
N ARG A 15 -3.89 -6.27 17.68
CA ARG A 15 -3.31 -6.43 16.35
C ARG A 15 -3.90 -5.43 15.36
N ASP A 16 -3.18 -5.23 14.26
CA ASP A 16 -3.60 -4.32 13.19
C ASP A 16 -4.79 -4.87 12.39
N PHE A 17 -4.66 -6.10 11.86
CA PHE A 17 -5.64 -6.70 10.98
C PHE A 17 -6.11 -8.06 11.49
N THR A 18 -7.35 -8.43 11.13
CA THR A 18 -7.99 -9.71 11.50
C THR A 18 -7.13 -10.90 11.08
N MET A 19 -6.55 -10.87 9.88
CA MET A 19 -5.65 -11.91 9.35
C MET A 19 -4.36 -12.06 10.18
N ASN A 20 -3.94 -11.03 10.92
CA ASN A 20 -2.78 -11.03 11.81
C ASN A 20 -3.15 -11.29 13.27
N ALA A 21 -4.44 -11.42 13.58
CA ALA A 21 -4.96 -11.63 14.93
C ALA A 21 -5.24 -13.11 15.23
N LEU A 22 -4.94 -13.99 14.30
CA LEU A 22 -5.00 -15.44 14.50
C LEU A 22 -3.93 -15.89 15.49
N MET A 23 -4.27 -16.81 16.36
CA MET A 23 -3.35 -17.45 17.31
C MET A 23 -3.39 -18.95 17.11
N GLN A 24 -2.25 -19.61 17.27
CA GLN A 24 -2.16 -21.06 17.20
C GLN A 24 -1.61 -21.58 18.52
N ASP A 25 -2.30 -22.54 19.12
CA ASP A 25 -1.77 -23.32 20.23
C ASP A 25 -0.62 -24.20 19.73
N VAL A 26 0.54 -24.04 20.31
CA VAL A 26 1.75 -24.73 19.87
C VAL A 26 1.76 -26.23 20.22
N LEU A 27 0.91 -26.67 21.16
CA LEU A 27 0.83 -28.07 21.59
C LEU A 27 -0.24 -28.83 20.81
N THR A 28 -1.41 -28.21 20.61
CA THR A 28 -2.56 -28.88 19.95
C THR A 28 -2.63 -28.56 18.45
N GLY A 29 -2.03 -27.45 18.01
CA GLY A 29 -2.13 -26.93 16.65
C GLY A 29 -3.48 -26.23 16.37
N GLU A 30 -4.37 -26.14 17.36
CA GLU A 30 -5.66 -25.46 17.21
C GLU A 30 -5.47 -23.95 16.95
N ILE A 31 -6.30 -23.44 16.03
CA ILE A 31 -6.29 -21.99 15.70
C ILE A 31 -7.45 -21.32 16.39
N ALA A 32 -7.14 -20.30 17.21
CA ALA A 32 -8.10 -19.38 17.80
C ALA A 32 -8.27 -18.16 16.88
N ASP A 33 -9.48 -18.00 16.37
CA ASP A 33 -9.90 -16.88 15.52
C ASP A 33 -11.01 -16.10 16.22
N TYR A 34 -10.67 -15.02 16.90
CA TYR A 34 -11.61 -14.20 17.66
C TYR A 34 -12.28 -13.10 16.82
N PHE A 35 -11.79 -12.81 15.63
CA PHE A 35 -12.18 -11.64 14.85
C PHE A 35 -12.46 -11.95 13.36
N GLY A 36 -12.61 -13.21 12.99
CA GLY A 36 -12.97 -13.62 11.62
C GLY A 36 -11.81 -13.53 10.61
N GLY A 37 -10.58 -13.62 11.10
CA GLY A 37 -9.39 -13.51 10.24
C GLY A 37 -9.28 -14.59 9.18
N LEU A 38 -9.75 -15.83 9.47
CA LEU A 38 -9.78 -16.92 8.49
C LEU A 38 -10.75 -16.64 7.34
N ASP A 39 -11.89 -16.02 7.63
CA ASP A 39 -12.87 -15.66 6.60
C ASP A 39 -12.36 -14.49 5.77
N ASP A 40 -11.76 -13.49 6.38
CA ASP A 40 -11.13 -12.38 5.67
C ASP A 40 -9.97 -12.87 4.77
N ILE A 41 -9.14 -13.83 5.21
CA ILE A 41 -8.11 -14.44 4.37
C ILE A 41 -8.74 -15.15 3.17
N ARG A 42 -9.81 -15.96 3.37
CA ARG A 42 -10.50 -16.64 2.28
C ARG A 42 -11.16 -15.67 1.31
N GLY A 43 -11.67 -14.56 1.82
CA GLY A 43 -12.31 -13.49 1.05
C GLY A 43 -11.31 -12.54 0.38
N GLY A 44 -10.02 -12.63 0.69
CA GLY A 44 -9.01 -11.69 0.19
C GLY A 44 -9.21 -10.27 0.75
N ILE A 45 -9.49 -10.13 2.05
CA ILE A 45 -9.83 -8.86 2.69
C ILE A 45 -8.79 -8.48 3.73
N VAL A 46 -8.35 -7.23 3.70
CA VAL A 46 -7.56 -6.57 4.74
C VAL A 46 -8.51 -5.74 5.60
N ARG A 47 -8.83 -6.23 6.79
CA ARG A 47 -9.76 -5.59 7.74
C ARG A 47 -9.06 -5.29 9.06
N HIS A 48 -9.24 -4.09 9.62
CA HIS A 48 -8.77 -3.77 10.96
C HIS A 48 -9.52 -4.58 12.03
N VAL A 49 -8.85 -4.87 13.16
CA VAL A 49 -9.45 -5.65 14.24
C VAL A 49 -10.39 -4.81 15.08
N ASN A 50 -9.98 -3.59 15.42
CA ASN A 50 -10.72 -2.69 16.29
C ASN A 50 -10.31 -1.24 16.01
N GLU A 51 -11.28 -0.33 15.91
CA GLU A 51 -11.05 1.07 15.51
C GLU A 51 -10.13 1.81 16.49
N ASP A 52 -10.37 1.68 17.80
CA ASP A 52 -9.61 2.41 18.82
C ASP A 52 -8.14 2.00 18.78
N THR A 53 -7.87 0.68 18.85
CA THR A 53 -6.51 0.18 18.84
C THR A 53 -5.82 0.37 17.49
N PHE A 54 -6.56 0.34 16.37
CA PHE A 54 -6.01 0.61 15.04
C PHE A 54 -5.51 2.05 14.94
N SER A 55 -6.26 2.99 15.47
CA SER A 55 -5.95 4.43 15.43
C SER A 55 -4.76 4.83 16.31
N GLU A 56 -4.33 3.97 17.25
CA GLU A 56 -3.14 4.21 18.10
C GLU A 56 -1.82 4.28 17.29
N ASP A 57 -1.76 3.64 16.11
CA ASP A 57 -0.55 3.62 15.27
C ASP A 57 -0.86 3.96 13.81
N PRO A 58 -0.65 5.23 13.39
CA PRO A 58 -0.90 5.66 12.01
C PRO A 58 -0.12 4.89 10.94
N LEU A 59 0.97 4.20 11.28
CA LEU A 59 1.67 3.33 10.33
C LEU A 59 0.78 2.22 9.78
N ARG A 60 -0.27 1.84 10.49
CA ARG A 60 -1.21 0.80 10.05
C ARG A 60 -1.92 1.16 8.74
N VAL A 61 -2.02 2.43 8.39
CA VAL A 61 -2.49 2.89 7.07
C VAL A 61 -1.57 2.39 5.95
N LEU A 62 -0.25 2.63 6.06
CA LEU A 62 0.72 2.14 5.08
C LEU A 62 0.80 0.61 5.09
N ARG A 63 0.63 0.00 6.26
CA ARG A 63 0.59 -1.47 6.38
C ARG A 63 -0.63 -2.06 5.66
N ALA A 64 -1.80 -1.40 5.70
CA ALA A 64 -2.98 -1.81 4.93
C ALA A 64 -2.67 -1.83 3.43
N ALA A 65 -2.14 -0.73 2.89
CA ALA A 65 -1.74 -0.65 1.48
C ALA A 65 -0.66 -1.69 1.12
N GLN A 66 0.31 -1.91 2.02
CA GLN A 66 1.38 -2.87 1.81
C GLN A 66 0.87 -4.32 1.80
N PHE A 67 -0.07 -4.67 2.68
CA PHE A 67 -0.68 -6.01 2.69
C PHE A 67 -1.59 -6.21 1.47
N ALA A 68 -2.40 -5.19 1.11
CA ALA A 68 -3.21 -5.21 -0.10
C ALA A 68 -2.34 -5.49 -1.34
N ALA A 69 -1.22 -4.79 -1.48
CA ALA A 69 -0.30 -5.01 -2.61
C ALA A 69 0.37 -6.40 -2.60
N ARG A 70 0.77 -6.90 -1.42
CA ARG A 70 1.50 -8.18 -1.33
C ARG A 70 0.64 -9.41 -1.55
N PHE A 71 -0.61 -9.34 -1.14
CA PHE A 71 -1.52 -10.48 -1.20
C PHE A 71 -2.58 -10.32 -2.29
N GLU A 72 -2.62 -9.16 -2.94
CA GLU A 72 -3.68 -8.75 -3.87
C GLU A 72 -5.06 -8.83 -3.21
N PHE A 73 -5.14 -8.37 -1.96
CA PHE A 73 -6.36 -8.32 -1.16
C PHE A 73 -6.97 -6.94 -1.22
N ASP A 74 -8.31 -6.87 -1.15
CA ASP A 74 -9.04 -5.60 -1.02
C ASP A 74 -9.02 -5.11 0.43
N ILE A 75 -8.93 -3.78 0.63
CA ILE A 75 -9.10 -3.20 1.96
C ILE A 75 -10.60 -3.01 2.21
N ALA A 76 -11.09 -3.52 3.34
CA ALA A 76 -12.50 -3.39 3.75
C ALA A 76 -12.92 -1.91 3.80
N GLU A 77 -14.13 -1.59 3.34
CA GLU A 77 -14.61 -0.19 3.23
C GLU A 77 -14.59 0.55 4.57
N GLU A 78 -14.94 -0.12 5.67
CA GLU A 78 -14.86 0.44 7.01
C GLU A 78 -13.42 0.74 7.43
N THR A 79 -12.45 -0.06 6.97
CA THR A 79 -11.03 0.20 7.20
C THR A 79 -10.56 1.41 6.37
N VAL A 80 -11.00 1.51 5.11
CA VAL A 80 -10.73 2.68 4.25
C VAL A 80 -11.31 3.94 4.89
N ALA A 81 -12.56 3.90 5.37
CA ALA A 81 -13.19 5.04 6.02
C ALA A 81 -12.42 5.50 7.27
N LEU A 82 -11.97 4.56 8.10
CA LEU A 82 -11.17 4.85 9.29
C LEU A 82 -9.82 5.48 8.91
N THR A 83 -9.11 4.93 7.93
CA THR A 83 -7.79 5.44 7.52
C THR A 83 -7.82 6.88 7.02
N LYS A 84 -8.92 7.33 6.39
CA LYS A 84 -9.08 8.72 5.94
C LYS A 84 -9.06 9.75 7.09
N THR A 85 -9.40 9.33 8.30
CA THR A 85 -9.43 10.20 9.49
C THR A 85 -8.09 10.28 10.22
N MET A 86 -7.12 9.46 9.84
CA MET A 86 -5.84 9.33 10.56
C MET A 86 -4.79 10.32 10.06
N ASP A 87 -4.02 10.91 10.97
CA ASP A 87 -2.92 11.82 10.64
C ASP A 87 -1.59 11.04 10.55
N LEU A 88 -0.98 11.04 9.37
CA LEU A 88 0.29 10.37 9.09
C LEU A 88 1.50 11.30 9.20
N SER A 89 1.30 12.61 9.41
CA SER A 89 2.36 13.62 9.32
C SER A 89 3.50 13.43 10.32
N ALA A 90 3.21 12.86 11.49
CA ALA A 90 4.19 12.61 12.55
C ALA A 90 4.95 11.28 12.44
N LEU A 91 4.69 10.48 11.40
CA LEU A 91 5.39 9.21 11.23
C LEU A 91 6.87 9.42 10.90
N ALA A 92 7.74 8.59 11.48
CA ALA A 92 9.16 8.59 11.13
C ALA A 92 9.37 8.00 9.72
N SER A 93 10.20 8.67 8.90
CA SER A 93 10.48 8.29 7.52
C SER A 93 11.00 6.86 7.36
N GLU A 94 11.78 6.37 8.33
CA GLU A 94 12.30 5.01 8.33
C GLU A 94 11.19 3.96 8.42
N ARG A 95 10.13 4.25 9.17
CA ARG A 95 8.97 3.35 9.30
C ARG A 95 8.19 3.29 7.98
N ILE A 96 7.97 4.45 7.35
CA ILE A 96 7.31 4.57 6.05
C ILE A 96 8.11 3.85 4.98
N TRP A 97 9.42 4.12 4.92
CA TRP A 97 10.34 3.44 4.03
C TRP A 97 10.29 1.93 4.19
N GLY A 98 10.18 1.43 5.43
CA GLY A 98 10.05 0.01 5.71
C GLY A 98 8.84 -0.63 5.04
N GLU A 99 7.67 0.02 5.03
CA GLU A 99 6.47 -0.50 4.39
C GLU A 99 6.51 -0.33 2.86
N LEU A 100 6.95 0.82 2.36
CA LEU A 100 7.16 1.04 0.93
C LEU A 100 8.13 0.02 0.33
N LYS A 101 9.27 -0.21 0.98
CA LYS A 101 10.27 -1.21 0.54
C LYS A 101 9.68 -2.61 0.45
N LYS A 102 8.82 -3.00 1.40
CA LYS A 102 8.13 -4.30 1.35
C LYS A 102 7.19 -4.39 0.16
N ALA A 103 6.41 -3.33 -0.12
CA ALA A 103 5.54 -3.28 -1.29
C ALA A 103 6.35 -3.41 -2.59
N LEU A 104 7.40 -2.60 -2.77
CA LEU A 104 8.22 -2.61 -3.96
C LEU A 104 8.95 -3.93 -4.21
N LEU A 105 9.44 -4.59 -3.15
CA LEU A 105 10.27 -5.79 -3.27
C LEU A 105 9.50 -7.11 -3.16
N LYS A 106 8.28 -7.11 -2.62
CA LYS A 106 7.55 -8.36 -2.33
C LYS A 106 6.21 -8.49 -3.04
N ALA A 107 5.60 -7.37 -3.49
CA ALA A 107 4.36 -7.43 -4.24
C ALA A 107 4.61 -7.79 -5.70
N GLU A 108 3.73 -8.58 -6.31
CA GLU A 108 3.74 -8.80 -7.76
C GLU A 108 3.21 -7.57 -8.49
N ARG A 109 2.24 -6.89 -7.89
CA ARG A 109 1.66 -5.63 -8.38
C ARG A 109 1.84 -4.50 -7.37
N PRO A 110 3.04 -3.91 -7.28
CA PRO A 110 3.31 -2.84 -6.32
C PRO A 110 2.51 -1.55 -6.57
N SER A 111 1.91 -1.37 -7.75
CA SER A 111 0.98 -0.26 -8.02
C SER A 111 -0.17 -0.21 -7.01
N ILE A 112 -0.67 -1.37 -6.55
CA ILE A 112 -1.76 -1.48 -5.59
C ILE A 112 -1.47 -0.67 -4.32
N PHE A 113 -0.20 -0.64 -3.86
CA PHE A 113 0.17 0.17 -2.71
C PHE A 113 -0.21 1.66 -2.90
N PHE A 114 0.12 2.23 -4.05
CA PHE A 114 -0.14 3.65 -4.35
C PHE A 114 -1.62 3.89 -4.67
N GLU A 115 -2.28 2.95 -5.33
CA GLU A 115 -3.70 3.00 -5.63
C GLU A 115 -4.53 3.00 -4.34
N GLU A 116 -4.19 2.14 -3.37
CA GLU A 116 -4.84 2.09 -2.07
C GLU A 116 -4.52 3.33 -1.20
N MET A 117 -3.27 3.82 -1.21
CA MET A 117 -2.94 5.10 -0.54
C MET A 117 -3.76 6.25 -1.12
N ARG A 118 -4.02 6.26 -2.43
CA ARG A 118 -4.90 7.24 -3.09
C ARG A 118 -6.36 7.05 -2.67
N ARG A 119 -6.87 5.82 -2.64
CA ARG A 119 -8.24 5.49 -2.21
C ARG A 119 -8.49 5.89 -0.76
N MET A 120 -7.52 5.71 0.10
CA MET A 120 -7.52 6.14 1.50
C MET A 120 -7.31 7.66 1.68
N GLU A 121 -7.10 8.42 0.60
CA GLU A 121 -6.82 9.87 0.61
C GLU A 121 -5.55 10.23 1.43
N GLN A 122 -4.58 9.32 1.49
CA GLN A 122 -3.36 9.45 2.28
C GLN A 122 -2.08 9.54 1.41
N LEU A 123 -2.25 9.63 0.08
CA LEU A 123 -1.13 9.61 -0.86
C LEU A 123 -0.22 10.85 -0.73
N ASP A 124 -0.81 12.03 -0.58
CA ASP A 124 -0.11 13.31 -0.63
C ASP A 124 0.69 13.65 0.63
N VAL A 125 0.39 13.00 1.75
CA VAL A 125 1.11 13.26 3.01
C VAL A 125 2.58 12.87 2.90
N TRP A 126 2.87 11.74 2.24
CA TRP A 126 4.22 11.19 2.12
C TRP A 126 4.71 10.96 0.70
N PHE A 127 3.81 11.04 -0.27
CA PHE A 127 4.12 10.82 -1.69
C PHE A 127 3.52 11.94 -2.55
N PRO A 128 3.78 13.23 -2.23
CA PRO A 128 3.19 14.35 -2.96
C PRO A 128 3.57 14.34 -4.44
N GLU A 129 4.80 13.92 -4.79
CA GLU A 129 5.26 13.81 -6.17
C GLU A 129 4.44 12.79 -6.95
N MET A 130 4.05 11.69 -6.32
CA MET A 130 3.18 10.69 -6.93
C MET A 130 1.78 11.26 -7.20
N LYS A 131 1.23 12.02 -6.25
CA LYS A 131 -0.08 12.68 -6.43
C LYS A 131 -0.07 13.65 -7.61
N MET A 132 1.03 14.36 -7.82
CA MET A 132 1.20 15.33 -8.91
C MET A 132 1.18 14.69 -10.31
N LEU A 133 1.41 13.38 -10.45
CA LEU A 133 1.34 12.67 -11.73
C LEU A 133 -0.10 12.47 -12.21
N ILE A 134 -1.08 12.57 -11.31
CA ILE A 134 -2.49 12.32 -11.63
C ILE A 134 -3.02 13.43 -12.54
N GLY A 135 -3.57 13.04 -13.70
CA GLY A 135 -4.14 13.98 -14.66
C GLY A 135 -3.12 14.71 -15.53
N ILE A 136 -1.83 14.40 -15.45
CA ILE A 136 -0.84 14.90 -16.42
C ILE A 136 -1.04 14.13 -17.73
N GLU A 137 -1.59 14.81 -18.72
CA GLU A 137 -1.91 14.21 -20.01
C GLU A 137 -0.64 13.83 -20.78
N GLN A 138 -0.74 12.74 -21.54
CA GLN A 138 0.30 12.27 -22.45
C GLN A 138 -0.26 12.14 -23.89
N SER A 139 0.65 12.08 -24.89
CA SER A 139 0.24 11.88 -26.27
C SER A 139 -0.50 10.54 -26.42
N PRO A 140 -1.79 10.50 -26.80
CA PRO A 140 -2.52 9.25 -26.96
C PRO A 140 -1.93 8.30 -28.00
N LEU A 141 -1.10 8.83 -28.92
CA LEU A 141 -0.44 8.04 -29.94
C LEU A 141 0.68 7.15 -29.34
N HIS A 142 1.34 7.64 -28.30
CA HIS A 142 2.46 6.95 -27.66
C HIS A 142 2.10 6.35 -26.30
N HIS A 143 1.08 6.91 -25.65
CA HIS A 143 0.60 6.52 -24.34
C HIS A 143 -0.92 6.33 -24.34
N PRO A 144 -1.42 5.26 -25.02
CA PRO A 144 -2.84 4.97 -25.09
C PRO A 144 -3.45 4.59 -23.73
N GLU A 145 -2.60 4.26 -22.75
CA GLU A 145 -2.98 3.95 -21.37
C GLU A 145 -3.52 5.14 -20.58
N GLY A 146 -3.21 6.38 -21.00
CA GLY A 146 -3.75 7.60 -20.38
C GLY A 146 -2.71 8.56 -19.82
N ASP A 147 -2.91 9.01 -18.56
CA ASP A 147 -2.06 9.98 -17.90
C ASP A 147 -0.74 9.39 -17.36
N VAL A 148 0.15 10.28 -16.87
CA VAL A 148 1.47 9.86 -16.32
C VAL A 148 1.32 8.96 -15.09
N TRP A 149 0.27 9.17 -14.28
CA TRP A 149 -0.01 8.28 -13.15
C TRP A 149 -0.26 6.85 -13.63
N THR A 150 -1.20 6.67 -14.54
CA THR A 150 -1.57 5.35 -15.08
C THR A 150 -0.35 4.66 -15.72
N HIS A 151 0.41 5.42 -16.53
CA HIS A 151 1.65 4.93 -17.12
C HIS A 151 2.65 4.46 -16.05
N THR A 152 2.91 5.28 -15.03
CA THR A 152 3.83 4.94 -13.93
C THR A 152 3.39 3.68 -13.18
N MET A 153 2.10 3.50 -12.92
CA MET A 153 1.58 2.29 -12.27
C MET A 153 1.82 1.03 -13.11
N LEU A 154 1.62 1.12 -14.43
CA LEU A 154 1.90 0.02 -15.35
C LEU A 154 3.41 -0.29 -15.41
N VAL A 155 4.25 0.73 -15.57
CA VAL A 155 5.72 0.57 -15.60
C VAL A 155 6.22 -0.08 -14.30
N LEU A 156 5.68 0.34 -13.15
CA LEU A 156 6.04 -0.22 -11.85
C LEU A 156 5.72 -1.72 -11.74
N ASN A 157 4.56 -2.15 -12.25
CA ASN A 157 4.18 -3.56 -12.27
C ASN A 157 5.05 -4.38 -13.25
N GLU A 158 5.38 -3.83 -14.40
CA GLU A 158 6.30 -4.51 -15.34
C GLU A 158 7.72 -4.60 -14.76
N ALA A 159 8.20 -3.56 -14.08
CA ALA A 159 9.48 -3.58 -13.37
C ALA A 159 9.52 -4.67 -12.28
N ALA A 160 8.42 -4.89 -11.57
CA ALA A 160 8.33 -5.92 -10.55
C ALA A 160 8.65 -7.33 -11.08
N LYS A 161 8.30 -7.63 -12.34
CA LYS A 161 8.60 -8.91 -13.00
C LYS A 161 10.11 -9.10 -13.29
N LEU A 162 10.86 -8.01 -13.30
CA LEU A 162 12.28 -7.99 -13.68
C LEU A 162 13.22 -7.70 -12.50
N ARG A 163 12.70 -7.25 -11.36
CA ARG A 163 13.49 -6.74 -10.22
C ARG A 163 14.54 -7.72 -9.71
N ASP A 164 14.22 -9.03 -9.71
CA ASP A 164 15.13 -10.05 -9.20
C ASP A 164 16.34 -10.30 -10.11
N LYS A 165 16.30 -9.78 -11.35
CA LYS A 165 17.43 -9.80 -12.31
C LYS A 165 18.34 -8.58 -12.15
N ALA A 166 17.92 -7.55 -11.44
CA ALA A 166 18.70 -6.34 -11.24
C ALA A 166 19.78 -6.54 -10.16
N GLN A 167 20.96 -5.96 -10.35
CA GLN A 167 22.03 -5.97 -9.35
C GLN A 167 21.60 -5.25 -8.05
N ASN A 168 20.77 -4.22 -8.17
CA ASN A 168 20.19 -3.50 -7.06
C ASN A 168 18.66 -3.44 -7.25
N PRO A 169 17.91 -4.45 -6.78
CA PRO A 169 16.45 -4.51 -6.98
C PRO A 169 15.71 -3.28 -6.50
N ILE A 170 16.04 -2.75 -5.33
CA ILE A 170 15.35 -1.57 -4.79
C ILE A 170 15.65 -0.30 -5.60
N GLY A 171 16.90 -0.10 -6.01
CA GLY A 171 17.28 1.02 -6.89
C GLY A 171 16.55 0.94 -8.23
N PHE A 172 16.44 -0.27 -8.80
CA PHE A 172 15.70 -0.51 -10.04
C PHE A 172 14.21 -0.17 -9.90
N MET A 173 13.56 -0.62 -8.82
CA MET A 173 12.15 -0.31 -8.56
C MET A 173 11.91 1.18 -8.32
N LEU A 174 12.82 1.86 -7.61
CA LEU A 174 12.74 3.32 -7.43
C LEU A 174 12.94 4.07 -8.73
N SER A 175 13.87 3.62 -9.60
CA SER A 175 14.05 4.22 -10.93
C SER A 175 12.79 4.09 -11.77
N ALA A 176 12.12 2.92 -11.75
CA ALA A 176 10.84 2.71 -12.42
C ALA A 176 9.73 3.61 -11.86
N LEU A 177 9.68 3.79 -10.54
CA LEU A 177 8.69 4.64 -9.88
C LEU A 177 8.86 6.13 -10.24
N MET A 178 10.12 6.60 -10.34
CA MET A 178 10.43 8.03 -10.41
C MET A 178 10.79 8.52 -11.81
N HIS A 179 10.82 7.63 -12.83
CA HIS A 179 11.35 7.95 -14.16
C HIS A 179 10.67 9.13 -14.84
N ASP A 180 9.38 9.35 -14.56
CA ASP A 180 8.55 10.37 -15.19
C ASP A 180 8.16 11.53 -14.24
N PHE A 181 8.76 11.65 -13.07
CA PHE A 181 8.47 12.77 -12.15
C PHE A 181 8.71 14.15 -12.78
N GLY A 182 9.68 14.24 -13.70
CA GLY A 182 9.97 15.48 -14.43
C GLY A 182 8.83 15.96 -15.30
N LYS A 183 7.93 15.08 -15.77
CA LYS A 183 6.82 15.44 -16.65
C LYS A 183 5.84 16.43 -16.02
N VAL A 184 5.73 16.45 -14.70
CA VAL A 184 4.93 17.46 -13.97
C VAL A 184 5.36 18.89 -14.33
N LEU A 185 6.65 19.12 -14.57
CA LEU A 185 7.22 20.42 -14.85
C LEU A 185 7.43 20.69 -16.34
N THR A 186 7.56 19.65 -17.14
CA THR A 186 7.96 19.75 -18.57
C THR A 186 6.81 19.56 -19.53
N THR A 187 5.68 18.96 -19.10
CA THR A 187 4.54 18.73 -19.99
C THR A 187 3.83 20.05 -20.29
N GLU A 188 3.72 20.39 -21.57
CA GLU A 188 3.02 21.55 -22.11
C GLU A 188 2.14 21.16 -23.28
N ILE A 189 1.07 21.92 -23.52
CA ILE A 189 0.25 21.81 -24.71
C ILE A 189 0.62 22.94 -25.67
N ALA A 190 1.31 22.63 -26.76
CA ALA A 190 1.68 23.59 -27.78
C ALA A 190 1.15 23.14 -29.15
N ASP A 191 0.48 24.05 -29.88
CA ASP A 191 -0.11 23.79 -31.22
C ASP A 191 -1.08 22.57 -31.22
N GLY A 192 -1.83 22.38 -30.14
CA GLY A 192 -2.75 21.23 -30.00
C GLY A 192 -2.05 19.87 -29.83
N LYS A 193 -0.74 19.87 -29.53
CA LYS A 193 0.06 18.67 -29.26
C LYS A 193 0.64 18.72 -27.86
N ILE A 194 0.62 17.57 -27.21
CA ILE A 194 1.26 17.39 -25.91
C ILE A 194 2.75 17.14 -26.13
N ARG A 195 3.60 17.91 -25.45
CA ARG A 195 5.05 17.78 -25.42
C ARG A 195 5.52 17.61 -23.99
N SER A 196 6.40 16.67 -23.70
CA SER A 196 6.97 16.42 -22.37
C SER A 196 8.41 15.93 -22.48
#